data_c1c3e752bee566522d3324a6441a9771
#
_entry.id   c1c3e752bee566522d3324a6441a9771
#
_cell.length_a   1.000
_cell.length_b   1.000
_cell.length_c   1.000
_cell.angle_alpha   90.00
_cell.angle_beta   90.00
_cell.angle_gamma   90.00
#
_symmetry.space_group_name_H-M   'P 1'
#
loop_
_entity.id
_entity.type
_entity.pdbx_description
1 polymer ?
#
loop_
_entity_poly.entity_id
_entity_poly.type
_entity_poly.pdbx_seq_one_letter_code
_entity_poly.pdbx_strand_id
1 'polypeptide(L)'
;MTQEEAQASGASKVFNEHGDVIVYQPNGMTGVTPIIHRAIAEITKEESVALGYSHGGIITKGDNPETNSEIDQGHYFPKYKTIIQPVKEEWIVGKAVFAIPLIGWVPLHLIESLLIAAVIVVCIEVVSRVLAKRKNRKR
;
A
#
# COMPACT_ATOMS: atom_id res chain seq x y z
N MET A 1 -7.09 -13.71 -3.98
CA MET A 1 -8.00 -13.57 -5.15
C MET A 1 -7.46 -12.47 -6.05
N THR A 2 -7.24 -12.77 -7.31
CA THR A 2 -6.79 -11.80 -8.31
C THR A 2 -7.94 -10.86 -8.75
N GLN A 3 -7.60 -9.81 -9.47
CA GLN A 3 -8.59 -8.88 -10.02
C GLN A 3 -9.53 -9.60 -11.01
N GLU A 4 -8.99 -10.44 -11.87
CA GLU A 4 -9.77 -11.23 -12.83
C GLU A 4 -10.75 -12.17 -12.13
N GLU A 5 -10.30 -12.93 -11.13
CA GLU A 5 -11.16 -13.82 -10.34
C GLU A 5 -12.26 -13.05 -9.59
N ALA A 6 -11.90 -11.91 -9.00
CA ALA A 6 -12.84 -11.08 -8.25
C ALA A 6 -13.92 -10.48 -9.17
N GLN A 7 -13.55 -10.05 -10.37
CA GLN A 7 -14.49 -9.56 -11.36
C GLN A 7 -15.41 -10.69 -11.88
N ALA A 8 -14.85 -11.85 -12.16
CA ALA A 8 -15.62 -13.01 -12.65
C ALA A 8 -16.61 -13.54 -11.59
N SER A 9 -16.26 -13.53 -10.33
CA SER A 9 -17.09 -14.00 -9.21
C SER A 9 -18.03 -12.95 -8.64
N GLY A 10 -17.94 -11.68 -9.06
CA GLY A 10 -18.71 -10.57 -8.49
C GLY A 10 -18.33 -10.24 -7.04
N ALA A 11 -17.10 -10.54 -6.64
CA ALA A 11 -16.60 -10.26 -5.29
C ALA A 11 -16.55 -8.75 -5.01
N SER A 12 -16.63 -8.39 -3.74
CA SER A 12 -16.57 -6.99 -3.30
C SER A 12 -15.20 -6.37 -3.60
N LYS A 13 -15.22 -5.07 -3.89
CA LYS A 13 -14.00 -4.28 -4.11
C LYS A 13 -13.20 -4.08 -2.82
N VAL A 14 -11.88 -4.10 -2.94
CA VAL A 14 -10.92 -3.77 -1.89
C VAL A 14 -10.18 -2.50 -2.31
N PHE A 15 -10.26 -1.44 -1.49
CA PHE A 15 -9.72 -0.10 -1.84
C PHE A 15 -10.23 0.44 -3.19
N ASN A 16 -11.55 0.34 -3.41
CA ASN A 16 -12.30 0.80 -4.59
C ASN A 16 -12.09 -0.02 -5.88
N GLU A 17 -11.22 -1.05 -5.88
CA GLU A 17 -10.94 -1.90 -7.02
C GLU A 17 -11.09 -3.39 -6.67
N HIS A 18 -11.31 -4.23 -7.70
CA HIS A 18 -11.34 -5.68 -7.55
C HIS A 18 -9.94 -6.26 -7.34
N GLY A 19 -9.86 -7.42 -6.69
CA GLY A 19 -8.62 -8.13 -6.40
C GLY A 19 -7.95 -7.71 -5.09
N ASP A 20 -7.16 -8.60 -4.54
CA ASP A 20 -6.47 -8.40 -3.28
C ASP A 20 -5.22 -7.53 -3.45
N VAL A 21 -4.97 -6.64 -2.50
CA VAL A 21 -3.70 -5.94 -2.38
C VAL A 21 -2.78 -6.79 -1.50
N ILE A 22 -1.71 -7.31 -2.09
CA ILE A 22 -0.76 -8.20 -1.43
C ILE A 22 0.55 -7.50 -1.11
N VAL A 23 1.19 -7.91 -0.02
CA VAL A 23 2.55 -7.52 0.37
C VAL A 23 3.44 -8.71 0.07
N TYR A 24 4.44 -8.57 -0.77
CA TYR A 24 5.28 -9.68 -1.18
C TYR A 24 6.76 -9.32 -1.23
N GLN A 25 7.61 -10.33 -1.07
CA GLN A 25 9.05 -10.23 -1.27
C GLN A 25 9.37 -10.42 -2.76
N PRO A 26 9.91 -9.41 -3.47
CA PRO A 26 10.23 -9.57 -4.89
C PRO A 26 11.24 -10.70 -5.09
N ASN A 27 10.87 -11.67 -5.94
CA ASN A 27 11.64 -12.90 -6.21
C ASN A 27 12.00 -13.72 -4.96
N GLY A 28 11.23 -13.59 -3.87
CA GLY A 28 11.50 -14.25 -2.58
C GLY A 28 12.76 -13.75 -1.86
N MET A 29 13.31 -12.61 -2.28
CA MET A 29 14.56 -12.08 -1.70
C MET A 29 14.33 -11.51 -0.30
N THR A 30 15.02 -12.04 0.69
CA THR A 30 15.05 -11.50 2.05
C THR A 30 15.97 -10.27 2.13
N GLY A 31 15.62 -9.30 3.01
CA GLY A 31 16.42 -8.06 3.16
C GLY A 31 16.17 -7.00 2.07
N VAL A 32 15.19 -7.23 1.20
CA VAL A 32 14.66 -6.27 0.23
C VAL A 32 13.37 -5.69 0.80
N THR A 33 13.10 -4.42 0.53
CA THR A 33 11.81 -3.81 0.90
C THR A 33 10.69 -4.55 0.18
N PRO A 34 9.70 -5.09 0.92
CA PRO A 34 8.52 -5.70 0.31
C PRO A 34 7.77 -4.72 -0.58
N ILE A 35 7.15 -5.26 -1.62
CA ILE A 35 6.27 -4.51 -2.52
C ILE A 35 4.83 -4.73 -2.05
N ILE A 36 4.02 -3.66 -2.06
CA ILE A 36 2.59 -3.68 -1.75
C ILE A 36 1.80 -3.27 -2.99
N HIS A 37 1.31 -4.24 -3.74
CA HIS A 37 0.59 -4.01 -4.99
C HIS A 37 -0.60 -4.96 -5.13
N ARG A 38 -1.46 -4.68 -6.10
CA ARG A 38 -2.68 -5.46 -6.37
C ARG A 38 -2.37 -6.70 -7.20
N ALA A 39 -2.97 -7.82 -6.82
CA ALA A 39 -2.98 -9.06 -7.61
C ALA A 39 -3.94 -8.89 -8.80
N ILE A 40 -3.41 -8.87 -10.01
CA ILE A 40 -4.18 -8.66 -11.25
C ILE A 40 -4.68 -9.97 -11.82
N ALA A 41 -3.78 -10.88 -12.12
CA ALA A 41 -4.04 -12.17 -12.73
C ALA A 41 -3.12 -13.23 -12.14
N GLU A 42 -3.47 -14.50 -12.31
CA GLU A 42 -2.58 -15.61 -12.08
C GLU A 42 -2.26 -16.28 -13.41
N ILE A 43 -0.99 -16.52 -13.67
CA ILE A 43 -0.52 -17.17 -14.90
C ILE A 43 0.11 -18.53 -14.61
N THR A 44 -0.17 -19.47 -15.49
CA THR A 44 0.38 -20.81 -15.45
C THR A 44 1.88 -20.82 -15.79
N LYS A 45 2.54 -21.96 -15.58
CA LYS A 45 3.93 -22.13 -15.98
C LYS A 45 4.11 -22.04 -17.50
N GLU A 46 3.18 -22.58 -18.27
CA GLU A 46 3.18 -22.57 -19.73
C GLU A 46 3.09 -21.14 -20.27
N GLU A 47 2.15 -20.34 -19.73
CA GLU A 47 2.00 -18.92 -20.07
C GLU A 47 3.24 -18.11 -19.71
N SER A 48 3.82 -18.37 -18.53
CA SER A 48 5.02 -17.70 -18.06
C SER A 48 6.20 -17.89 -19.00
N VAL A 49 6.41 -19.10 -19.47
CA VAL A 49 7.49 -19.41 -20.42
C VAL A 49 7.32 -18.65 -21.72
N ALA A 50 6.08 -18.56 -22.24
CA ALA A 50 5.77 -17.77 -23.43
C ALA A 50 6.07 -16.25 -23.24
N LEU A 51 5.95 -15.75 -22.01
CA LEU A 51 6.24 -14.37 -21.64
C LEU A 51 7.69 -14.13 -21.21
N GLY A 52 8.52 -15.18 -21.18
CA GLY A 52 9.93 -15.08 -20.80
C GLY A 52 10.21 -15.12 -19.29
N TYR A 53 9.24 -15.53 -18.48
CA TYR A 53 9.43 -15.73 -17.04
C TYR A 53 9.89 -17.17 -16.73
N SER A 54 10.47 -17.36 -15.55
CA SER A 54 11.01 -18.67 -15.14
C SER A 54 9.97 -19.61 -14.54
N HIS A 55 8.83 -19.11 -14.12
CA HIS A 55 7.74 -19.87 -13.47
C HIS A 55 6.43 -19.09 -13.52
N GLY A 56 5.31 -19.78 -13.30
CA GLY A 56 3.99 -19.20 -13.09
C GLY A 56 3.84 -18.52 -11.74
N GLY A 57 2.75 -17.80 -11.57
CA GLY A 57 2.40 -17.11 -10.34
C GLY A 57 1.54 -15.87 -10.58
N ILE A 58 1.45 -15.04 -9.57
CA ILE A 58 0.57 -13.87 -9.56
C ILE A 58 1.27 -12.68 -10.23
N ILE A 59 0.57 -12.06 -11.17
CA ILE A 59 0.93 -10.79 -11.79
C ILE A 59 0.40 -9.66 -10.91
N THR A 60 1.24 -8.67 -10.64
CA THR A 60 0.90 -7.55 -9.75
C THR A 60 1.07 -6.20 -10.42
N LYS A 61 0.35 -5.20 -9.91
CA LYS A 61 0.41 -3.81 -10.37
C LYS A 61 0.06 -2.85 -9.24
N GLY A 62 0.72 -1.71 -9.17
CA GLY A 62 0.34 -0.63 -8.26
C GLY A 62 -0.92 0.11 -8.71
N ASP A 63 -1.76 0.50 -7.75
CA ASP A 63 -3.05 1.16 -8.01
C ASP A 63 -2.92 2.60 -8.52
N ASN A 64 -1.77 3.26 -8.30
CA ASN A 64 -1.56 4.63 -8.79
C ASN A 64 -1.10 4.62 -10.25
N PRO A 65 -1.95 5.04 -11.21
CA PRO A 65 -1.63 4.98 -12.64
C PRO A 65 -0.52 5.97 -13.05
N GLU A 66 -0.28 7.03 -12.27
CA GLU A 66 0.77 8.01 -12.59
C GLU A 66 2.18 7.46 -12.34
N THR A 67 2.32 6.57 -11.35
CA THR A 67 3.60 5.97 -10.96
C THR A 67 3.74 4.51 -11.36
N ASN A 68 2.63 3.83 -11.66
CA ASN A 68 2.55 2.40 -11.98
C ASN A 68 1.68 2.19 -13.23
N SER A 69 2.16 2.66 -14.38
CA SER A 69 1.44 2.50 -15.66
C SER A 69 1.39 1.05 -16.14
N GLU A 70 2.38 0.24 -15.76
CA GLU A 70 2.60 -1.14 -16.18
C GLU A 70 2.55 -2.13 -15.02
N ILE A 71 2.53 -3.43 -15.33
CA ILE A 71 2.66 -4.51 -14.34
C ILE A 71 4.08 -4.54 -13.77
N ASP A 72 4.25 -5.11 -12.58
CA ASP A 72 5.56 -5.20 -11.92
C ASP A 72 6.50 -6.18 -12.61
N GLN A 73 5.95 -7.24 -13.17
CA GLN A 73 6.70 -8.33 -13.77
C GLN A 73 7.39 -7.86 -15.04
N GLY A 74 8.66 -8.26 -15.19
CA GLY A 74 9.51 -7.80 -16.28
C GLY A 74 10.30 -6.52 -15.96
N HIS A 75 9.93 -5.76 -14.93
CA HIS A 75 10.74 -4.61 -14.51
C HIS A 75 12.12 -5.07 -14.02
N TYR A 76 13.16 -4.44 -14.56
CA TYR A 76 14.52 -4.72 -14.15
C TYR A 76 14.83 -4.05 -12.82
N PHE A 77 15.39 -4.84 -11.91
CA PHE A 77 15.81 -4.43 -10.58
C PHE A 77 17.33 -4.22 -10.55
N PRO A 78 17.83 -2.98 -10.79
CA PRO A 78 19.27 -2.75 -11.03
C PRO A 78 20.17 -3.20 -9.88
N LYS A 79 19.71 -2.95 -8.63
CA LYS A 79 20.43 -3.33 -7.40
C LYS A 79 20.67 -4.83 -7.30
N TYR A 80 19.76 -5.65 -7.82
CA TYR A 80 19.79 -7.12 -7.71
C TYR A 80 20.09 -7.79 -9.05
N LYS A 81 20.29 -6.99 -10.12
CA LYS A 81 20.61 -7.45 -11.48
C LYS A 81 19.65 -8.54 -11.99
N THR A 82 18.36 -8.40 -11.67
CA THR A 82 17.31 -9.35 -12.05
C THR A 82 16.04 -8.62 -12.44
N ILE A 83 15.14 -9.31 -13.14
CA ILE A 83 13.79 -8.84 -13.40
C ILE A 83 12.84 -9.36 -12.32
N ILE A 84 11.75 -8.63 -12.05
CA ILE A 84 10.68 -9.09 -11.16
C ILE A 84 9.94 -10.22 -11.86
N GLN A 85 9.89 -11.38 -11.21
CA GLN A 85 9.19 -12.58 -11.67
C GLN A 85 7.74 -12.60 -11.15
N PRO A 86 6.82 -13.37 -11.74
CA PRO A 86 5.50 -13.62 -11.17
C PRO A 86 5.59 -14.04 -9.70
N VAL A 87 4.71 -13.50 -8.87
CA VAL A 87 4.78 -13.70 -7.42
C VAL A 87 4.31 -15.10 -7.06
N LYS A 88 5.16 -15.89 -6.42
CA LYS A 88 4.78 -17.18 -5.85
C LYS A 88 4.04 -16.96 -4.53
N GLU A 89 3.17 -17.89 -4.17
CA GLU A 89 2.41 -17.84 -2.93
C GLU A 89 3.33 -17.76 -1.70
N GLU A 90 4.43 -18.52 -1.68
CA GLU A 90 5.41 -18.50 -0.58
C GLU A 90 6.18 -17.16 -0.42
N TRP A 91 6.08 -16.26 -1.39
CA TRP A 91 6.68 -14.92 -1.32
C TRP A 91 5.74 -13.87 -0.74
N ILE A 92 4.46 -14.22 -0.56
CA ILE A 92 3.46 -13.33 0.02
C ILE A 92 3.66 -13.26 1.53
N VAL A 93 3.93 -12.06 2.02
CA VAL A 93 4.12 -11.78 3.44
C VAL A 93 2.81 -11.45 4.14
N GLY A 94 1.86 -10.89 3.38
CA GLY A 94 0.57 -10.51 3.91
C GLY A 94 -0.36 -9.91 2.87
N LYS A 95 -1.57 -9.56 3.32
CA LYS A 95 -2.63 -8.93 2.54
C LYS A 95 -3.12 -7.68 3.24
N ALA A 96 -3.27 -6.60 2.50
CA ALA A 96 -3.85 -5.37 3.02
C ALA A 96 -5.38 -5.53 3.16
N VAL A 97 -5.88 -5.33 4.38
CA VAL A 97 -7.31 -5.48 4.69
C VAL A 97 -8.01 -4.15 4.93
N PHE A 98 -7.26 -3.11 5.32
CA PHE A 98 -7.78 -1.75 5.47
C PHE A 98 -6.64 -0.73 5.34
N ALA A 99 -6.99 0.52 5.06
CA ALA A 99 -6.07 1.65 5.04
C ALA A 99 -6.62 2.77 5.95
N ILE A 100 -5.72 3.41 6.69
CA ILE A 100 -6.06 4.60 7.45
C ILE A 100 -5.55 5.80 6.65
N PRO A 101 -6.45 6.57 6.00
CA PRO A 101 -6.04 7.72 5.21
C PRO A 101 -5.34 8.75 6.08
N LEU A 102 -4.40 9.48 5.49
CA LEU A 102 -3.62 10.57 6.08
C LEU A 102 -2.61 10.17 7.18
N ILE A 103 -2.70 8.98 7.77
CA ILE A 103 -1.76 8.61 8.85
C ILE A 103 -0.31 8.52 8.35
N GLY A 104 -0.12 8.11 7.10
CA GLY A 104 1.19 8.08 6.44
C GLY A 104 1.79 9.47 6.18
N TRP A 105 0.96 10.52 6.19
CA TRP A 105 1.44 11.90 6.02
C TRP A 105 2.29 12.36 7.22
N VAL A 106 1.93 11.92 8.43
CA VAL A 106 2.60 12.31 9.69
C VAL A 106 4.11 12.00 9.68
N PRO A 107 4.57 10.76 9.40
CA PRO A 107 6.01 10.47 9.36
C PRO A 107 6.73 11.09 8.17
N LEU A 108 6.04 11.35 7.05
CA LEU A 108 6.61 12.00 5.87
C LEU A 108 6.80 13.52 6.08
N HIS A 109 5.98 14.14 6.92
CA HIS A 109 5.96 15.58 7.25
C HIS A 109 6.11 15.79 8.76
N LEU A 110 7.15 15.20 9.35
CA LEU A 110 7.31 15.17 10.80
C LEU A 110 7.35 16.56 11.44
N ILE A 111 8.09 17.49 10.85
CA ILE A 111 8.25 18.86 11.38
C ILE A 111 6.91 19.59 11.33
N GLU A 112 6.22 19.56 10.20
CA GLU A 112 4.91 20.18 10.02
C GLU A 112 3.87 19.57 10.97
N SER A 113 3.89 18.26 11.14
CA SER A 113 3.00 17.55 12.07
C SER A 113 3.22 17.98 13.52
N LEU A 114 4.47 18.13 13.94
CA LEU A 114 4.83 18.61 15.29
C LEU A 114 4.39 20.05 15.51
N LEU A 115 4.55 20.93 14.51
CA LEU A 115 4.09 22.32 14.58
C LEU A 115 2.56 22.41 14.72
N ILE A 116 1.84 21.63 13.93
CA ILE A 116 0.37 21.57 14.02
C ILE A 116 -0.06 21.07 15.41
N ALA A 117 0.56 20.03 15.94
CA ALA A 117 0.28 19.52 17.27
C ALA A 117 0.53 20.57 18.35
N ALA A 118 1.64 21.31 18.27
CA ALA A 118 1.95 22.40 19.20
C ALA A 118 0.89 23.52 19.16
N VAL A 119 0.46 23.93 17.97
CA VAL A 119 -0.61 24.94 17.81
C VAL A 119 -1.92 24.45 18.43
N ILE A 120 -2.30 23.19 18.22
CA ILE A 120 -3.52 22.60 18.81
C ILE A 120 -3.44 22.67 20.34
N VAL A 121 -2.32 22.29 20.95
CA VAL A 121 -2.14 22.33 22.41
C VAL A 121 -2.29 23.76 22.94
N VAL A 122 -1.64 24.74 22.30
CA VAL A 122 -1.76 26.16 22.69
C VAL A 122 -3.21 26.64 22.58
N CYS A 123 -3.91 26.30 21.48
CA CYS A 123 -5.31 26.67 21.31
C CYS A 123 -6.21 26.09 22.43
N ILE A 124 -6.03 24.81 22.78
CA ILE A 124 -6.76 24.17 23.87
C ILE A 124 -6.50 24.88 25.19
N GLU A 125 -5.26 25.23 25.48
CA GLU A 125 -4.90 25.95 26.72
C GLU A 125 -5.52 27.34 26.78
N VAL A 126 -5.46 28.11 25.68
CA VAL A 126 -6.09 29.44 25.60
C VAL A 126 -7.60 29.35 25.81
N VAL A 127 -8.27 28.42 25.12
CA VAL A 127 -9.71 28.22 25.25
C VAL A 127 -10.08 27.83 26.70
N SER A 128 -9.35 26.93 27.31
CA SER A 128 -9.58 26.49 28.70
C SER A 128 -9.43 27.66 29.68
N ARG A 129 -8.39 28.50 29.52
CA ARG A 129 -8.19 29.70 30.35
C ARG A 129 -9.31 30.73 30.19
N VAL A 130 -9.78 30.96 28.95
CA VAL A 130 -10.90 31.88 28.68
C VAL A 130 -12.19 31.36 29.30
N LEU A 131 -12.48 30.10 29.19
CA LEU A 131 -13.67 29.50 29.80
C LEU A 131 -13.64 29.55 31.35
N ALA A 132 -12.46 29.29 31.93
CA ALA A 132 -12.28 29.40 33.40
C ALA A 132 -12.48 30.84 33.88
N LYS A 133 -11.95 31.87 33.18
CA LYS A 133 -12.19 33.30 33.52
C LYS A 133 -13.66 33.67 33.40
N ARG A 134 -14.38 33.18 32.38
CA ARG A 134 -15.81 33.43 32.22
C ARG A 134 -16.65 32.81 33.34
N LYS A 135 -16.29 31.60 33.82
CA LYS A 135 -16.96 30.95 34.94
C LYS A 135 -16.80 31.73 36.29
N ASN A 136 -15.57 32.22 36.53
CA ASN A 136 -15.29 33.01 37.75
C ASN A 136 -15.92 34.38 37.74
N ARG A 137 -16.29 34.96 36.59
CA ARG A 137 -16.93 36.28 36.46
C ARG A 137 -18.47 36.21 36.64
N LYS A 138 -19.05 35.02 36.62
CA LYS A 138 -20.49 34.77 36.81
C LYS A 138 -20.85 34.33 38.26
N ARG A 139 -19.84 34.17 39.10
CA ARG A 139 -19.97 33.95 40.54
C ARG A 139 -19.71 35.26 41.30
#